data_4a05993065781cc010cb7b96529ebd0f
#
_entry.id   4a05993065781cc010cb7b96529ebd0f
#
_cell.length_a   1.000
_cell.length_b   1.000
_cell.length_c   1.000
_cell.angle_alpha   90.00
_cell.angle_beta   90.00
_cell.angle_gamma   90.00
#
_symmetry.space_group_name_H-M   'P 1'
#
loop_
_entity.id
_entity.type
_entity.pdbx_description
1 polymer ?
#
loop_
_entity_poly.entity_id
_entity_poly.type
_entity_poly.pdbx_seq_one_letter_code
_entity_poly.pdbx_strand_id
1 'polypeptide(L)'
;MRVVLDTCILKLATFPAGNNASALIFELARTGLIEAWVSPAILEEYADVLGDHPELVAEIVESFSVCYPLTELSVIRHEPDNRFLECLAASAEFIVTVNTAPGHFDRKHYQAVSVARPGEFLNVPGVGRLVKKLLRG
;
A
#
# COMPACT_ATOMS: atom_id res chain seq x y z
N MET A 1 5.75 -3.00 11.34
CA MET A 1 5.76 -3.42 9.93
C MET A 1 5.41 -2.25 9.04
N ARG A 2 6.26 -1.97 8.08
CA ARG A 2 6.12 -0.83 7.17
C ARG A 2 5.71 -1.30 5.79
N VAL A 3 4.69 -0.66 5.23
CA VAL A 3 4.15 -1.05 3.93
C VAL A 3 3.87 0.18 3.08
N VAL A 4 3.84 -0.03 1.78
CA VAL A 4 3.25 0.92 0.83
C VAL A 4 2.11 0.21 0.14
N LEU A 5 0.97 0.89 0.03
CA LEU A 5 -0.21 0.35 -0.64
C LEU A 5 -0.31 0.96 -2.03
N ASP A 6 -0.30 0.09 -3.05
CA ASP A 6 -0.56 0.54 -4.41
C ASP A 6 -1.99 1.10 -4.47
N THR A 7 -2.22 2.06 -5.33
CA THR A 7 -3.51 2.75 -5.44
C THR A 7 -4.66 1.79 -5.66
N CYS A 8 -4.44 0.70 -6.38
CA CYS A 8 -5.48 -0.31 -6.62
C CYS A 8 -6.02 -0.93 -5.32
N ILE A 9 -5.19 -1.04 -4.28
CA ILE A 9 -5.63 -1.57 -2.99
C ILE A 9 -6.64 -0.61 -2.34
N LEU A 10 -6.35 0.67 -2.38
CA LEU A 10 -7.25 1.69 -1.82
C LEU A 10 -8.56 1.75 -2.58
N LYS A 11 -8.49 1.64 -3.90
CA LYS A 11 -9.67 1.62 -4.75
C LYS A 11 -10.56 0.41 -4.45
N LEU A 12 -9.97 -0.78 -4.30
CA LEU A 12 -10.71 -1.98 -3.94
C LEU A 12 -11.31 -1.88 -2.54
N ALA A 13 -10.66 -1.19 -1.62
CA ALA A 13 -11.18 -0.98 -0.28
C ALA A 13 -12.45 -0.14 -0.25
N THR A 14 -12.73 0.63 -1.31
CA THR A 14 -13.96 1.45 -1.38
C THR A 14 -15.17 0.66 -1.87
N PHE A 15 -14.98 -0.56 -2.38
CA PHE A 15 -16.09 -1.34 -2.91
C PHE A 15 -16.97 -1.88 -1.77
N PRO A 16 -18.28 -1.56 -1.78
CA PRO A 16 -19.15 -1.95 -0.67
C PRO A 16 -19.37 -3.46 -0.56
N ALA A 17 -19.15 -4.14 -1.66
CA ALA A 17 -19.52 -5.53 -1.65
C ALA A 17 -18.41 -6.45 -1.37
N GLY A 18 -17.52 -6.21 -0.67
CA GLY A 18 -16.74 -7.12 -0.55
C GLY A 18 -15.92 -7.30 0.37
N ASN A 19 -15.36 -7.94 0.51
CA ASN A 19 -14.49 -8.20 0.90
C ASN A 19 -13.63 -8.40 0.91
N ASN A 20 -13.33 -7.89 1.81
CA ASN A 20 -12.25 -8.11 1.11
C ASN A 20 -10.97 -7.79 1.84
N ALA A 21 -9.93 -8.49 1.39
CA ALA A 21 -8.59 -8.35 1.94
C ALA A 21 -8.10 -6.90 1.89
N SER A 22 -8.39 -6.19 0.80
CA SER A 22 -7.96 -4.79 0.66
C SER A 22 -8.59 -3.88 1.71
N ALA A 23 -9.86 -4.08 2.03
CA ALA A 23 -10.53 -3.31 3.07
C ALA A 23 -9.92 -3.56 4.45
N LEU A 24 -9.60 -4.82 4.75
CA LEU A 24 -8.92 -5.18 6.00
C LEU A 24 -7.55 -4.55 6.10
N ILE A 25 -6.78 -4.58 5.03
CA ILE A 25 -5.45 -3.98 4.98
C ILE A 25 -5.54 -2.46 5.20
N PHE A 26 -6.51 -1.82 4.56
CA PHE A 26 -6.72 -0.39 4.77
C PHE A 26 -7.06 -0.08 6.24
N GLU A 27 -7.90 -0.89 6.87
CA GLU A 27 -8.24 -0.71 8.28
C GLU A 27 -7.02 -0.89 9.19
N LEU A 28 -6.15 -1.87 8.89
CA LEU A 28 -4.90 -2.03 9.62
C LEU A 28 -4.02 -0.78 9.51
N ALA A 29 -3.96 -0.19 8.33
CA ALA A 29 -3.19 1.04 8.09
C ALA A 29 -3.82 2.24 8.79
N ARG A 30 -5.12 2.41 8.65
CA ARG A 30 -5.86 3.53 9.23
C ARG A 30 -5.75 3.57 10.75
N THR A 31 -5.74 2.41 11.38
CA THR A 31 -5.65 2.29 12.85
C THR A 31 -4.21 2.28 13.37
N GLY A 32 -3.22 2.29 12.48
CA GLY A 32 -1.82 2.29 12.87
C GLY A 32 -1.25 0.93 13.27
N LEU A 33 -2.02 -0.15 13.10
CA LEU A 33 -1.52 -1.50 13.40
C LEU A 33 -0.45 -1.93 12.41
N ILE A 34 -0.53 -1.45 11.17
CA ILE A 34 0.60 -1.45 10.24
C ILE A 34 0.93 -0.01 9.91
N GLU A 35 2.18 0.25 9.61
CA GLU A 35 2.64 1.59 9.29
C GLU A 35 2.66 1.75 7.76
N ALA A 36 1.67 2.46 7.23
CA ALA A 36 1.59 2.72 5.80
C ALA A 36 2.31 4.03 5.47
N TRP A 37 3.10 3.99 4.42
CA TRP A 37 3.95 5.10 3.99
C TRP A 37 3.52 5.64 2.64
N VAL A 38 3.67 6.93 2.46
CA VAL A 38 3.41 7.62 1.20
C VAL A 38 4.49 8.65 0.95
N SER A 39 4.71 8.95 -0.33
CA SER A 39 5.49 10.12 -0.74
C SER A 39 4.52 11.18 -1.28
N PRO A 40 4.97 12.43 -1.49
CA PRO A 40 4.13 13.42 -2.14
C PRO A 40 3.61 12.96 -3.51
N ALA A 41 4.43 12.26 -4.29
CA ALA A 41 4.02 11.73 -5.60
C ALA A 41 2.93 10.66 -5.46
N ILE A 42 3.04 9.80 -4.46
CA ILE A 42 2.02 8.78 -4.18
C ILE A 42 0.70 9.43 -3.75
N LEU A 43 0.77 10.44 -2.88
CA LEU A 43 -0.43 11.17 -2.45
C LEU A 43 -1.14 11.83 -3.62
N GLU A 44 -0.38 12.36 -4.56
CA GLU A 44 -0.95 12.96 -5.76
C GLU A 44 -1.69 11.93 -6.61
N GLU A 45 -1.10 10.75 -6.79
CA GLU A 45 -1.76 9.66 -7.50
C GLU A 45 -3.02 9.18 -6.77
N TYR A 46 -2.97 9.04 -5.45
CA TYR A 46 -4.14 8.68 -4.66
C TYR A 46 -5.27 9.70 -4.85
N ALA A 47 -4.95 10.98 -4.78
CA ALA A 47 -5.94 12.05 -4.95
C ALA A 47 -6.58 12.01 -6.35
N ASP A 48 -5.77 11.74 -7.38
CA ASP A 48 -6.28 11.66 -8.75
C ASP A 48 -7.22 10.46 -8.93
N VAL A 49 -6.82 9.29 -8.44
CA VAL A 49 -7.61 8.06 -8.62
C VAL A 49 -8.80 8.01 -7.68
N LEU A 50 -8.68 8.53 -6.48
CA LEU A 50 -9.72 8.52 -5.45
C LEU A 50 -10.49 9.84 -5.37
N GLY A 51 -10.52 10.59 -6.46
CA GLY A 51 -11.17 11.90 -6.50
C GLY A 51 -12.64 11.91 -6.08
N ASP A 52 -13.34 10.77 -6.26
CA ASP A 52 -14.73 10.61 -5.85
C ASP A 52 -14.87 10.29 -4.34
N HIS A 53 -13.77 10.13 -3.64
CA HIS A 53 -13.74 9.78 -2.23
C HIS A 53 -12.81 10.71 -1.44
N PRO A 54 -13.13 12.01 -1.37
CA PRO A 54 -12.25 12.98 -0.68
C PRO A 54 -12.07 12.69 0.80
N GLU A 55 -13.08 12.07 1.43
CA GLU A 55 -12.99 11.66 2.84
C GLU A 55 -11.94 10.59 3.05
N LEU A 56 -11.79 9.68 2.08
CA LEU A 56 -10.77 8.64 2.14
C LEU A 56 -9.37 9.24 2.01
N VAL A 57 -9.19 10.17 1.09
CA VAL A 57 -7.92 10.86 0.91
C VAL A 57 -7.54 11.61 2.19
N ALA A 58 -8.50 12.25 2.84
CA ALA A 58 -8.27 12.94 4.10
C ALA A 58 -7.81 11.98 5.21
N GLU A 59 -8.42 10.81 5.32
CA GLU A 59 -8.00 9.78 6.27
C GLU A 59 -6.58 9.30 6.00
N ILE A 60 -6.22 9.13 4.74
CA ILE A 60 -4.86 8.73 4.35
C ILE A 60 -3.84 9.79 4.79
N VAL A 61 -4.13 11.05 4.53
CA VAL A 61 -3.25 12.15 4.94
C VAL A 61 -3.06 12.18 6.45
N GLU A 62 -4.11 11.89 7.22
CA GLU A 62 -4.02 11.84 8.68
C GLU A 62 -3.28 10.63 9.22
N SER A 63 -3.45 9.49 8.58
CA SER A 63 -3.05 8.19 9.15
C SER A 63 -1.73 7.65 8.62
N PHE A 64 -1.37 7.98 7.38
CA PHE A 64 -0.17 7.42 6.75
C PHE A 64 1.04 8.30 7.03
N SER A 65 2.20 7.65 7.16
CA SER A 65 3.46 8.36 7.34
C SER A 65 3.99 8.86 6.00
N VAL A 66 4.59 10.03 6.00
CA VAL A 66 5.11 10.63 4.76
C VAL A 66 6.61 10.44 4.68
N CYS A 67 7.09 9.98 3.53
CA CYS A 67 8.50 9.92 3.22
C CYS A 67 8.82 10.85 2.05
N TYR A 68 10.06 11.32 2.00
CA TYR A 68 10.54 12.17 0.91
C TYR A 68 11.71 11.46 0.25
N PRO A 69 11.45 10.66 -0.82
CA PRO A 69 12.51 9.90 -1.47
C PRO A 69 13.62 10.81 -2.01
N LEU A 70 14.86 10.41 -1.78
CA LEU A 70 16.03 11.14 -2.27
C LEU A 70 16.48 10.67 -3.66
N THR A 71 15.97 9.54 -4.11
CA THR A 71 16.39 8.88 -5.34
C THR A 71 15.20 8.62 -6.24
N GLU A 72 15.36 8.89 -7.52
CA GLU A 72 14.40 8.52 -8.54
C GLU A 72 14.79 7.17 -9.14
N LEU A 73 13.83 6.25 -9.24
CA LEU A 73 14.06 4.91 -9.74
C LEU A 73 13.38 4.69 -11.08
N SER A 74 13.98 3.80 -11.89
CA SER A 74 13.44 3.40 -13.19
C SER A 74 13.58 1.90 -13.37
N VAL A 75 13.17 1.14 -12.35
CA VAL A 75 13.32 -0.32 -12.31
C VAL A 75 12.12 -1.03 -12.90
N ILE A 76 10.94 -0.44 -12.77
CA ILE A 76 9.68 -1.01 -13.22
C ILE A 76 9.31 -0.36 -14.56
N ARG A 77 8.86 -1.19 -15.52
CA ARG A 77 8.52 -0.70 -16.86
C ARG A 77 7.37 0.30 -16.84
N HIS A 78 6.32 0.03 -16.07
CA HIS A 78 5.22 0.98 -15.89
C HIS A 78 5.72 2.09 -14.97
N GLU A 79 6.09 3.21 -15.54
CA GLU A 79 6.81 4.28 -14.87
C GLU A 79 6.17 4.79 -13.57
N PRO A 80 4.85 4.98 -13.47
CA PRO A 80 4.24 5.43 -12.21
C PRO A 80 4.48 4.48 -11.04
N ASP A 81 4.65 3.18 -11.29
CA ASP A 81 4.88 2.19 -10.25
C ASP A 81 6.20 2.41 -9.51
N ASN A 82 7.17 3.05 -10.16
CA ASN A 82 8.46 3.34 -9.54
C ASN A 82 8.32 4.29 -8.35
N ARG A 83 7.30 5.15 -8.34
CA ARG A 83 7.07 6.08 -7.23
C ARG A 83 6.78 5.33 -5.93
N PHE A 84 6.06 4.22 -6.01
CA PHE A 84 5.80 3.37 -4.86
C PHE A 84 7.07 2.71 -4.35
N LEU A 85 7.90 2.21 -5.28
CA LEU A 85 9.16 1.57 -4.94
C LEU A 85 10.16 2.56 -4.32
N GLU A 86 10.20 3.79 -4.79
CA GLU A 86 11.06 4.84 -4.24
C GLU A 86 10.79 5.10 -2.77
N CYS A 87 9.51 5.10 -2.40
CA CYS A 87 9.13 5.29 -1.01
C CYS A 87 9.63 4.17 -0.13
N LEU A 88 9.74 2.96 -0.67
CA LEU A 88 10.16 1.78 0.06
C LEU A 88 11.66 1.63 0.16
N ALA A 89 12.41 2.20 -0.77
CA ALA A 89 13.87 2.07 -0.79
C ALA A 89 14.54 2.53 0.51
N ALA A 90 13.85 3.35 1.29
CA ALA A 90 14.39 3.87 2.54
C ALA A 90 14.18 2.93 3.72
N SER A 91 13.08 2.17 3.81
CA SER A 91 12.82 1.40 5.04
C SER A 91 11.60 0.49 5.05
N ALA A 92 10.83 0.36 4.00
CA ALA A 92 9.62 -0.44 4.08
C ALA A 92 9.87 -1.91 3.75
N GLU A 93 8.98 -2.78 4.22
CA GLU A 93 9.12 -4.22 4.09
C GLU A 93 8.31 -4.78 2.93
N PHE A 94 7.13 -4.21 2.68
CA PHE A 94 6.21 -4.73 1.67
C PHE A 94 5.60 -3.64 0.83
N ILE A 95 5.43 -3.95 -0.47
CA ILE A 95 4.43 -3.26 -1.27
C ILE A 95 3.26 -4.22 -1.47
N VAL A 96 2.05 -3.76 -1.22
CA VAL A 96 0.84 -4.54 -1.42
C VAL A 96 0.15 -4.05 -2.69
N THR A 97 -0.05 -4.97 -3.63
CA THR A 97 -0.60 -4.64 -4.95
C THR A 97 -1.31 -5.85 -5.56
N VAL A 98 -2.30 -5.60 -6.42
CA VAL A 98 -2.84 -6.65 -7.29
C VAL A 98 -2.21 -6.60 -8.68
N ASN A 99 -1.33 -5.65 -8.93
CA ASN A 99 -0.80 -5.34 -10.25
C ASN A 99 0.53 -6.04 -10.47
N THR A 100 0.49 -7.35 -10.59
CA THR A 100 1.68 -8.20 -10.72
C THR A 100 1.90 -8.71 -12.15
N ALA A 101 1.20 -8.14 -13.11
CA ALA A 101 1.37 -8.47 -14.52
C ALA A 101 2.73 -8.02 -15.05
N PRO A 102 3.21 -8.61 -16.18
CA PRO A 102 4.46 -8.17 -16.78
C PRO A 102 4.48 -6.66 -17.05
N GLY A 103 5.58 -6.01 -16.70
CA GLY A 103 5.74 -4.58 -16.83
C GLY A 103 5.34 -3.77 -15.60
N HIS A 104 4.64 -4.38 -14.66
CA HIS A 104 4.26 -3.80 -13.36
C HIS A 104 5.13 -4.40 -12.26
N PHE A 105 4.56 -4.74 -11.11
CA PHE A 105 5.29 -5.38 -10.01
C PHE A 105 5.39 -6.89 -10.29
N ASP A 106 6.17 -7.25 -11.28
CA ASP A 106 6.26 -8.63 -11.78
C ASP A 106 7.35 -9.47 -11.13
N ARG A 107 8.02 -8.94 -10.12
CA ARG A 107 9.00 -9.67 -9.32
C ARG A 107 8.47 -9.82 -7.89
N LYS A 108 8.87 -10.91 -7.23
CA LYS A 108 8.50 -11.12 -5.82
C LYS A 108 9.25 -10.18 -4.88
N HIS A 109 10.41 -9.71 -5.29
CA HIS A 109 11.26 -8.83 -4.51
C HIS A 109 11.92 -7.78 -5.39
N TYR A 110 12.05 -6.58 -4.84
CA TYR A 110 12.89 -5.53 -5.39
C TYR A 110 13.88 -5.18 -4.27
N GLN A 111 15.09 -5.75 -4.33
CA GLN A 111 16.06 -5.68 -3.24
C GLN A 111 15.44 -6.25 -1.95
N ALA A 112 15.38 -5.48 -0.87
CA ALA A 112 14.81 -5.93 0.39
C ALA A 112 13.28 -5.78 0.48
N VAL A 113 12.66 -5.24 -0.56
CA VAL A 113 11.22 -5.00 -0.57
C VAL A 113 10.50 -6.20 -1.15
N SER A 114 9.57 -6.76 -0.40
CA SER A 114 8.73 -7.88 -0.86
C SER A 114 7.46 -7.35 -1.50
N VAL A 115 7.03 -8.00 -2.58
CA VAL A 115 5.76 -7.70 -3.24
C VAL A 115 4.75 -8.76 -2.79
N ALA A 116 3.60 -8.32 -2.32
CA ALA A 116 2.53 -9.21 -1.88
C ALA A 116 1.18 -8.76 -2.43
N ARG A 117 0.39 -9.73 -2.87
CA ARG A 117 -1.02 -9.49 -3.17
C ARG A 117 -1.79 -9.43 -1.83
N PRO A 118 -2.99 -8.82 -1.79
CA PRO A 118 -3.70 -8.66 -0.52
C PRO A 118 -3.88 -9.94 0.29
N GLY A 119 -4.29 -11.03 -0.34
CA GLY A 119 -4.45 -12.31 0.35
C GLY A 119 -3.14 -12.86 0.89
N GLU A 120 -2.08 -12.73 0.11
CA GLU A 120 -0.73 -13.15 0.54
C GLU A 120 -0.24 -12.33 1.71
N PHE A 121 -0.48 -11.02 1.68
CA PHE A 121 -0.07 -10.14 2.76
C PHE A 121 -0.73 -10.51 4.09
N LEU A 122 -2.01 -10.82 4.06
CA LEU A 122 -2.74 -11.22 5.28
C LEU A 122 -2.23 -12.54 5.87
N ASN A 123 -1.54 -13.35 5.06
CA ASN A 123 -0.93 -14.60 5.51
C ASN A 123 0.53 -14.46 5.95
N VAL A 124 1.09 -13.26 5.88
CA VAL A 124 2.44 -13.01 6.37
C VAL A 124 2.47 -13.23 7.89
N PRO A 125 3.49 -13.93 8.43
CA PRO A 125 3.61 -14.12 9.87
C PRO A 125 3.57 -12.79 10.62
N GLY A 126 2.74 -12.73 11.63
CA GLY A 126 2.51 -11.51 12.41
C GLY A 126 1.32 -10.68 11.93
N VAL A 127 0.99 -10.67 10.65
CA VAL A 127 -0.16 -9.92 10.15
C VAL A 127 -1.47 -10.53 10.66
N GLY A 128 -1.55 -11.85 10.71
CA GLY A 128 -2.72 -12.52 11.27
C GLY A 128 -3.03 -12.11 12.70
N ARG A 129 -2.01 -11.89 13.50
CA ARG A 129 -2.17 -11.40 14.89
C ARG A 129 -2.72 -9.97 14.90
N LEU A 130 -2.26 -9.15 13.98
CA LEU A 130 -2.75 -7.77 13.85
C LEU A 130 -4.22 -7.74 13.43
N VAL A 131 -4.63 -8.62 12.53
CA VAL A 131 -6.03 -8.76 12.13
C VAL A 131 -6.89 -9.15 13.33
N LYS A 132 -6.44 -10.13 14.12
CA LYS A 132 -7.17 -10.52 15.35
C LYS A 132 -7.29 -9.36 16.32
N LYS A 133 -6.24 -8.57 16.47
CA LYS A 133 -6.25 -7.39 17.33
C LYS A 133 -7.24 -6.34 16.82
N LEU A 134 -7.26 -6.12 15.53
CA LEU A 134 -8.21 -5.20 14.89
C LEU A 134 -9.66 -5.62 15.13
N LEU A 135 -9.96 -6.91 14.97
CA LEU A 135 -11.32 -7.44 15.11
C LEU A 135 -11.80 -7.49 16.57
N ARG A 136 -10.89 -7.51 17.52
CA ARG A 136 -11.25 -7.46 18.95
C ARG A 136 -11.58 -6.06 19.43
N GLY A 137 -11.08 -5.11 18.73
CA GLY A 137 -11.08 -3.82 19.18
C GLY A 137 -11.56 -2.70 18.99
#